data_826772069f177b7d2ba5d4c142d3c052
#
_entry.id   826772069f177b7d2ba5d4c142d3c052
#
_cell.length_a   1.000
_cell.length_b   1.000
_cell.length_c   1.000
_cell.angle_alpha   90.00
_cell.angle_beta   90.00
_cell.angle_gamma   90.00
#
_symmetry.space_group_name_H-M   'P 1'
#
loop_
_entity.id
_entity.type
_entity.pdbx_description
1 polymer ?
#
loop_
_entity_poly.entity_id
_entity_poly.type
_entity_poly.pdbx_seq_one_letter_code
_entity_poly.pdbx_strand_id
1 'polypeptide(L)'
;SSLWLSESPAMDPASNNRIIIQSGTLSLIKKVSGEYWTYPNFDFGIKVTRNLAITGKLFGFSTAKESPQILGAGIQYYYGGGDTLNWVSSIQRVDLKGLSYFRLTSLTFDIRKWIEWNSIQFRIGVGSNIFKERSYKGYSEPSSMKGQINYVGADALKSYSFLKYGIGTRIHPGRTLVTFFIQKELF
;
A
#
# COMPACT_ATOMS: atom_id res chain seq x y z
N SER A 1 6.64 -4.42 -10.21
CA SER A 1 6.21 -5.20 -9.01
C SER A 1 6.42 -4.43 -7.70
N SER A 2 7.52 -3.69 -7.52
CA SER A 2 7.78 -2.99 -6.24
C SER A 2 6.74 -1.89 -5.91
N LEU A 3 6.20 -1.19 -6.90
CA LEU A 3 5.19 -0.16 -6.69
C LEU A 3 3.90 -0.72 -6.06
N TRP A 4 3.55 -1.96 -6.34
CA TRP A 4 2.44 -2.65 -5.69
C TRP A 4 2.61 -2.76 -4.16
N LEU A 5 3.84 -3.02 -3.71
CA LEU A 5 4.15 -3.14 -2.28
C LEU A 5 4.14 -1.79 -1.54
N SER A 6 4.07 -0.66 -2.25
CA SER A 6 4.06 0.68 -1.66
C SER A 6 2.70 1.11 -1.09
N GLU A 7 1.66 0.31 -1.28
CA GLU A 7 0.36 0.64 -0.78
C GLU A 7 0.26 0.46 0.74
N SER A 8 -0.39 1.41 1.41
CA SER A 8 -0.65 1.40 2.86
C SER A 8 -2.10 1.75 3.13
N PRO A 9 -2.70 1.24 4.22
CA PRO A 9 -4.10 1.48 4.54
C PRO A 9 -4.39 2.98 4.68
N ALA A 10 -5.59 3.37 4.24
CA ALA A 10 -6.05 4.75 4.30
C ALA A 10 -6.72 5.03 5.66
N MET A 11 -5.91 5.23 6.70
CA MET A 11 -6.41 5.54 8.03
C MET A 11 -6.74 7.03 8.14
N ASP A 12 -8.01 7.34 8.34
CA ASP A 12 -8.48 8.72 8.53
C ASP A 12 -8.01 9.26 9.89
N PRO A 13 -7.20 10.33 9.93
CA PRO A 13 -6.72 10.89 11.20
C PRO A 13 -7.86 11.47 12.05
N ALA A 14 -8.94 11.94 11.44
CA ALA A 14 -10.08 12.52 12.15
C ALA A 14 -11.04 11.46 12.72
N SER A 15 -10.96 10.20 12.26
CA SER A 15 -11.80 9.12 12.77
C SER A 15 -11.43 8.74 14.20
N ASN A 16 -12.42 8.57 15.05
CA ASN A 16 -12.24 8.05 16.42
C ASN A 16 -11.97 6.54 16.45
N ASN A 17 -12.24 5.86 15.35
CA ASN A 17 -12.03 4.42 15.24
C ASN A 17 -10.53 4.10 15.25
N ARG A 18 -10.16 3.08 16.01
CA ARG A 18 -8.75 2.72 16.22
C ARG A 18 -8.25 1.62 15.31
N ILE A 19 -9.12 0.73 14.88
CA ILE A 19 -8.74 -0.44 14.08
C ILE A 19 -9.32 -0.29 12.68
N ILE A 20 -8.50 -0.56 11.69
CA ILE A 20 -8.89 -0.56 10.28
C ILE A 20 -8.52 -1.89 9.65
N ILE A 21 -9.44 -2.44 8.89
CA ILE A 21 -9.21 -3.57 8.00
C ILE A 21 -9.58 -3.11 6.59
N GLN A 22 -8.65 -3.26 5.67
CA GLN A 22 -8.81 -2.88 4.26
C GLN A 22 -8.52 -4.09 3.38
N SER A 23 -9.43 -4.39 2.47
CA SER A 23 -9.25 -5.42 1.44
C SER A 23 -9.54 -4.84 0.07
N GLY A 24 -8.81 -5.27 -0.93
CA GLY A 24 -8.98 -4.74 -2.28
C GLY A 24 -8.22 -5.48 -3.35
N THR A 25 -8.28 -4.93 -4.53
CA THR A 25 -7.53 -5.39 -5.68
C THR A 25 -6.81 -4.23 -6.33
N LEU A 26 -5.63 -4.51 -6.82
CA LEU A 26 -4.74 -3.54 -7.43
C LEU A 26 -4.38 -4.02 -8.83
N SER A 27 -4.56 -3.17 -9.82
CA SER A 27 -4.33 -3.49 -11.23
C SER A 27 -3.36 -2.51 -11.88
N LEU A 28 -2.51 -3.02 -12.75
CA LEU A 28 -1.68 -2.22 -13.63
C LEU A 28 -2.48 -1.79 -14.86
N ILE A 29 -2.46 -0.50 -15.19
CA ILE A 29 -3.14 0.02 -16.40
C ILE A 29 -2.43 -0.46 -17.68
N LYS A 30 -1.10 -0.56 -17.65
CA LYS A 30 -0.31 -1.05 -18.78
C LYS A 30 -0.05 -2.55 -18.69
N LYS A 31 -0.20 -3.25 -19.80
CA LYS A 31 0.20 -4.65 -19.92
C LYS A 31 1.70 -4.82 -19.62
N VAL A 32 2.03 -5.83 -18.85
CA VAL A 32 3.42 -6.27 -18.60
C VAL A 32 3.56 -7.63 -19.28
N SER A 33 4.46 -7.75 -20.23
CA SER A 33 4.64 -8.97 -21.05
C SER A 33 3.34 -9.43 -21.75
N GLY A 34 2.51 -8.47 -22.21
CA GLY A 34 1.28 -8.77 -22.92
C GLY A 34 0.03 -9.01 -22.05
N GLU A 35 0.18 -9.08 -20.72
CA GLU A 35 -0.90 -9.41 -19.79
C GLU A 35 -1.19 -8.27 -18.80
N TYR A 36 -2.45 -8.18 -18.36
CA TYR A 36 -2.85 -7.33 -17.24
C TYR A 36 -2.61 -8.09 -15.94
N TRP A 37 -1.89 -7.46 -15.03
CA TRP A 37 -1.61 -8.04 -13.72
C TRP A 37 -2.52 -7.40 -12.69
N THR A 38 -3.26 -8.25 -11.98
CA THR A 38 -4.09 -7.87 -10.85
C THR A 38 -3.58 -8.57 -9.60
N TYR A 39 -3.39 -7.80 -8.54
CA TYR A 39 -2.90 -8.30 -7.27
C TYR A 39 -3.92 -8.03 -6.18
N PRO A 40 -4.19 -9.00 -5.32
CA PRO A 40 -4.98 -8.76 -4.13
C PRO A 40 -4.17 -7.90 -3.14
N ASN A 41 -4.89 -7.15 -2.33
CA ASN A 41 -4.33 -6.34 -1.26
C ASN A 41 -5.14 -6.56 0.01
N PHE A 42 -4.44 -6.81 1.11
CA PHE A 42 -5.03 -6.90 2.43
C PHE A 42 -4.15 -6.16 3.42
N ASP A 43 -4.71 -5.09 3.98
CA ASP A 43 -4.03 -4.21 4.91
C ASP A 43 -4.84 -4.11 6.20
N PHE A 44 -4.12 -3.87 7.29
CA PHE A 44 -4.74 -3.51 8.55
C PHE A 44 -3.95 -2.37 9.21
N GLY A 45 -4.60 -1.67 10.13
CA GLY A 45 -3.97 -0.60 10.88
C GLY A 45 -4.59 -0.44 12.26
N ILE A 46 -3.76 -0.02 13.21
CA ILE A 46 -4.16 0.23 14.60
C ILE A 46 -3.61 1.58 15.03
N LYS A 47 -4.47 2.52 15.41
CA LYS A 47 -4.08 3.78 16.04
C LYS A 47 -3.64 3.50 17.49
N VAL A 48 -2.37 3.71 17.76
CA VAL A 48 -1.79 3.60 19.11
C VAL A 48 -2.06 4.87 19.89
N THR A 49 -1.92 6.01 19.24
CA THR A 49 -2.25 7.34 19.77
C THR A 49 -3.03 8.13 18.71
N ARG A 50 -3.46 9.36 19.06
CA ARG A 50 -4.06 10.29 18.10
C ARG A 50 -3.16 10.56 16.89
N ASN A 51 -1.85 10.57 17.10
CA ASN A 51 -0.85 10.95 16.11
C ASN A 51 -0.09 9.77 15.52
N LEU A 52 -0.26 8.56 16.03
CA LEU A 52 0.55 7.41 15.65
C LEU A 52 -0.31 6.18 15.39
N ALA A 53 -0.10 5.55 14.25
CA ALA A 53 -0.68 4.25 13.94
C ALA A 53 0.39 3.26 13.48
N ILE A 54 0.18 2.00 13.81
CA ILE A 54 0.92 0.85 13.29
C ILE A 54 0.10 0.24 12.18
N THR A 55 0.73 -0.09 11.07
CA THR A 55 0.09 -0.71 9.92
C THR A 55 0.71 -2.05 9.59
N GLY A 56 -0.07 -2.94 9.00
CA GLY A 56 0.40 -4.22 8.52
C GLY A 56 -0.20 -4.57 7.17
N LYS A 57 0.53 -5.36 6.43
CA LYS A 57 0.11 -5.96 5.16
C LYS A 57 0.32 -7.46 5.24
N LEU A 58 -0.72 -8.22 4.99
CA LEU A 58 -0.65 -9.69 5.02
C LEU A 58 -1.45 -10.25 3.87
N PHE A 59 -0.80 -11.04 3.03
CA PHE A 59 -1.48 -11.77 1.98
C PHE A 59 -0.67 -13.01 1.61
N GLY A 60 -1.36 -14.11 1.35
CA GLY A 60 -0.73 -15.34 0.87
C GLY A 60 -1.75 -16.26 0.22
N PHE A 61 -1.33 -16.95 -0.80
CA PHE A 61 -2.09 -18.04 -1.40
C PHE A 61 -1.14 -19.12 -1.84
N SER A 62 -1.68 -20.32 -2.00
CA SER A 62 -0.89 -21.49 -2.45
C SER A 62 -1.42 -21.95 -3.80
N THR A 63 -0.50 -22.19 -4.71
CA THR A 63 -0.75 -22.84 -6.00
C THR A 63 -0.02 -24.18 -6.03
N ALA A 64 -0.26 -25.01 -7.03
CA ALA A 64 0.41 -26.31 -7.18
C ALA A 64 1.95 -26.22 -7.24
N LYS A 65 2.52 -25.05 -7.61
CA LYS A 65 3.97 -24.86 -7.80
C LYS A 65 4.59 -23.81 -6.87
N GLU A 66 3.83 -22.86 -6.39
CA GLU A 66 4.33 -21.69 -5.65
C GLU A 66 3.36 -21.29 -4.54
N SER A 67 3.90 -20.71 -3.47
CA SER A 67 3.12 -20.18 -2.36
C SER A 67 3.56 -18.76 -2.03
N PRO A 68 3.20 -17.78 -2.90
CA PRO A 68 3.56 -16.39 -2.67
C PRO A 68 2.96 -15.88 -1.37
N GLN A 69 3.79 -15.23 -0.58
CA GLN A 69 3.45 -14.64 0.70
C GLN A 69 3.96 -13.21 0.77
N ILE A 70 3.10 -12.30 1.18
CA ILE A 70 3.43 -10.91 1.43
C ILE A 70 3.25 -10.67 2.92
N LEU A 71 4.29 -10.14 3.51
CA LEU A 71 4.28 -9.70 4.90
C LEU A 71 4.88 -8.31 4.97
N GLY A 72 4.16 -7.37 5.58
CA GLY A 72 4.60 -6.00 5.75
C GLY A 72 4.22 -5.43 7.09
N ALA A 73 5.03 -4.50 7.55
CA ALA A 73 4.76 -3.68 8.73
C ALA A 73 5.17 -2.25 8.46
N GLY A 74 4.46 -1.31 9.07
CA GLY A 74 4.73 0.11 8.89
C GLY A 74 4.19 0.95 10.04
N ILE A 75 4.51 2.23 9.96
CA ILE A 75 4.09 3.25 10.91
C ILE A 75 3.54 4.43 10.12
N GLN A 76 2.45 5.01 10.59
CA GLN A 76 1.89 6.27 10.08
C GLN A 76 1.90 7.29 11.22
N TYR A 77 2.48 8.46 10.94
CA TYR A 77 2.49 9.59 11.85
C TYR A 77 1.65 10.73 11.29
N TYR A 78 0.68 11.18 12.09
CA TYR A 78 -0.28 12.23 11.72
C TYR A 78 0.11 13.54 12.37
N TYR A 79 0.05 14.62 11.57
CA TYR A 79 0.35 15.98 12.01
C TYR A 79 -0.47 17.00 11.22
N GLY A 80 -0.51 18.22 11.70
CA GLY A 80 -1.27 19.31 11.07
C GLY A 80 -1.18 20.59 11.86
N GLY A 81 -1.85 21.64 11.35
CA GLY A 81 -1.97 22.93 12.02
C GLY A 81 -3.25 23.01 12.88
N GLY A 82 -3.13 23.53 14.09
CA GLY A 82 -4.25 23.63 15.03
C GLY A 82 -4.76 22.26 15.47
N ASP A 83 -6.08 22.12 15.60
CA ASP A 83 -6.72 20.88 16.04
C ASP A 83 -6.90 19.83 14.93
N THR A 84 -6.51 20.11 13.70
CA THR A 84 -6.72 19.24 12.55
C THR A 84 -5.45 18.47 12.18
N LEU A 85 -5.52 17.15 12.24
CA LEU A 85 -4.46 16.25 11.77
C LEU A 85 -4.75 15.89 10.31
N ASN A 86 -4.26 16.68 9.36
CA ASN A 86 -4.55 16.50 7.94
C ASN A 86 -3.35 16.05 7.08
N TRP A 87 -2.20 15.90 7.68
CA TRP A 87 -1.02 15.33 7.05
C TRP A 87 -0.68 13.97 7.67
N VAL A 88 -0.16 13.09 6.85
CA VAL A 88 0.36 11.80 7.26
C VAL A 88 1.70 11.53 6.59
N SER A 89 2.68 11.18 7.39
CA SER A 89 3.94 10.60 6.91
C SER A 89 3.95 9.11 7.26
N SER A 90 4.33 8.27 6.32
CA SER A 90 4.41 6.84 6.56
C SER A 90 5.76 6.24 6.16
N ILE A 91 6.14 5.21 6.90
CA ILE A 91 7.22 4.30 6.55
C ILE A 91 6.70 2.87 6.64
N GLN A 92 6.95 2.08 5.60
CA GLN A 92 6.48 0.71 5.55
C GLN A 92 7.54 -0.18 4.89
N ARG A 93 7.80 -1.33 5.52
CA ARG A 93 8.60 -2.39 4.92
C ARG A 93 7.69 -3.56 4.54
N VAL A 94 7.86 -4.09 3.33
CA VAL A 94 7.13 -5.24 2.84
C VAL A 94 8.09 -6.24 2.20
N ASP A 95 7.95 -7.49 2.56
CA ASP A 95 8.69 -8.61 2.00
C ASP A 95 7.74 -9.53 1.21
N LEU A 96 8.08 -9.83 -0.04
CA LEU A 96 7.43 -10.82 -0.88
C LEU A 96 8.34 -12.05 -0.97
N LYS A 97 7.83 -13.20 -0.56
CA LYS A 97 8.53 -14.50 -0.51
C LYS A 97 7.63 -15.60 -1.11
N GLY A 98 8.15 -16.82 -1.18
CA GLY A 98 7.38 -18.01 -1.61
C GLY A 98 7.23 -18.15 -3.12
N LEU A 99 7.95 -17.36 -3.92
CA LEU A 99 8.11 -17.55 -5.35
C LEU A 99 9.43 -18.29 -5.63
N SER A 100 9.40 -19.25 -6.56
CA SER A 100 10.54 -20.11 -6.86
C SER A 100 11.73 -19.34 -7.42
N TYR A 101 11.47 -18.25 -8.14
CA TYR A 101 12.50 -17.58 -8.92
C TYR A 101 12.90 -16.21 -8.40
N PHE A 102 12.15 -15.60 -7.49
CA PHE A 102 12.56 -14.31 -6.94
C PHE A 102 11.99 -14.01 -5.55
N ARG A 103 12.67 -13.13 -4.84
CA ARG A 103 12.21 -12.49 -3.60
C ARG A 103 12.31 -10.99 -3.75
N LEU A 104 11.39 -10.27 -3.17
CA LEU A 104 11.38 -8.82 -3.22
C LEU A 104 11.22 -8.25 -1.80
N THR A 105 12.12 -7.36 -1.42
CA THR A 105 11.99 -6.54 -0.22
C THR A 105 11.82 -5.09 -0.64
N SER A 106 10.86 -4.42 -0.06
CA SER A 106 10.48 -3.05 -0.36
C SER A 106 10.45 -2.22 0.92
N LEU A 107 11.00 -1.02 0.87
CA LEU A 107 10.88 0.00 1.91
C LEU A 107 10.28 1.25 1.27
N THR A 108 9.12 1.66 1.77
CA THR A 108 8.36 2.80 1.25
C THR A 108 8.34 3.92 2.26
N PHE A 109 8.53 5.13 1.77
CA PHE A 109 8.30 6.39 2.49
C PHE A 109 7.28 7.19 1.72
N ASP A 110 6.25 7.71 2.36
CA ASP A 110 5.35 8.66 1.71
C ASP A 110 4.87 9.75 2.65
N ILE A 111 4.45 10.87 2.05
CA ILE A 111 3.84 12.00 2.73
C ILE A 111 2.59 12.36 1.96
N ARG A 112 1.46 12.44 2.65
CA ARG A 112 0.17 12.71 2.05
C ARG A 112 -0.63 13.70 2.86
N LYS A 113 -1.51 14.42 2.16
CA LYS A 113 -2.48 15.33 2.75
C LYS A 113 -3.88 14.76 2.60
N TRP A 114 -4.65 14.78 3.69
CA TRP A 114 -6.07 14.51 3.70
C TRP A 114 -6.84 15.78 3.39
N ILE A 115 -7.84 15.68 2.53
CA ILE A 115 -8.73 16.75 2.12
C ILE A 115 -10.14 16.17 2.11
N GLU A 116 -11.08 16.86 2.74
CA GLU A 116 -12.48 16.46 2.71
C GLU A 116 -13.26 17.41 1.81
N TRP A 117 -14.05 16.85 0.90
CA TRP A 117 -14.93 17.59 0.00
C TRP A 117 -16.22 16.82 -0.26
N ASN A 118 -17.37 17.42 0.08
CA ASN A 118 -18.70 16.84 -0.15
C ASN A 118 -18.83 15.36 0.28
N SER A 119 -18.42 15.04 1.50
CA SER A 119 -18.46 13.67 2.06
C SER A 119 -17.56 12.66 1.35
N ILE A 120 -16.66 13.13 0.49
CA ILE A 120 -15.58 12.31 -0.09
C ILE A 120 -14.27 12.75 0.57
N GLN A 121 -13.54 11.78 1.06
CA GLN A 121 -12.21 11.98 1.62
C GLN A 121 -11.16 11.71 0.55
N PHE A 122 -10.31 12.68 0.29
CA PHE A 122 -9.16 12.54 -0.62
C PHE A 122 -7.87 12.47 0.18
N ARG A 123 -6.95 11.65 -0.27
CA ARG A 123 -5.61 11.55 0.27
C ARG A 123 -4.61 11.66 -0.87
N ILE A 124 -3.88 12.77 -0.97
CA ILE A 124 -2.99 13.09 -2.10
C ILE A 124 -1.59 13.34 -1.56
N GLY A 125 -0.57 12.83 -2.25
CA GLY A 125 0.81 13.06 -1.86
C GLY A 125 1.84 12.40 -2.76
N VAL A 126 3.05 12.34 -2.24
CA VAL A 126 4.22 11.79 -2.94
C VAL A 126 4.88 10.71 -2.09
N GLY A 127 5.53 9.78 -2.74
CA GLY A 127 6.25 8.72 -2.05
C GLY A 127 7.44 8.20 -2.85
N SER A 128 8.29 7.49 -2.13
CA SER A 128 9.45 6.80 -2.68
C SER A 128 9.49 5.36 -2.16
N ASN A 129 9.66 4.44 -3.07
CA ASN A 129 9.80 3.03 -2.78
C ASN A 129 11.19 2.55 -3.18
N ILE A 130 11.98 2.13 -2.20
CA ILE A 130 13.30 1.55 -2.38
C ILE A 130 13.14 0.03 -2.31
N PHE A 131 13.60 -0.68 -3.32
CA PHE A 131 13.42 -2.13 -3.37
C PHE A 131 14.72 -2.86 -3.65
N LYS A 132 14.75 -4.09 -3.18
CA LYS A 132 15.80 -5.07 -3.49
C LYS A 132 15.13 -6.36 -3.95
N GLU A 133 15.39 -6.72 -5.19
CA GLU A 133 14.99 -7.98 -5.79
C GLU A 133 16.18 -8.95 -5.77
N ARG A 134 15.93 -10.20 -5.44
CA ARG A 134 16.86 -11.32 -5.59
C ARG A 134 16.23 -12.35 -6.51
N SER A 135 16.87 -12.60 -7.65
CA SER A 135 16.44 -13.59 -8.63
C SER A 135 17.27 -14.87 -8.48
N TYR A 136 16.58 -16.00 -8.53
CA TYR A 136 17.17 -17.35 -8.44
C TYR A 136 16.90 -18.06 -9.75
N LYS A 137 17.61 -17.73 -10.82
CA LYS A 137 17.50 -18.42 -12.10
C LYS A 137 18.55 -19.54 -12.21
N GLY A 138 18.08 -20.80 -12.13
CA GLY A 138 18.91 -21.98 -12.41
C GLY A 138 20.09 -22.19 -11.46
N TYR A 139 21.09 -22.93 -11.91
CA TYR A 139 22.34 -23.24 -11.16
C TYR A 139 23.35 -22.08 -11.14
N SER A 140 23.01 -20.92 -11.68
CA SER A 140 23.86 -19.73 -11.66
C SER A 140 23.69 -18.95 -10.35
N GLU A 141 24.70 -18.17 -9.96
CA GLU A 141 24.68 -17.34 -8.76
C GLU A 141 23.45 -16.42 -8.73
N PRO A 142 22.82 -16.21 -7.54
CA PRO A 142 21.66 -15.38 -7.41
C PRO A 142 21.98 -13.93 -7.79
N SER A 143 21.35 -13.42 -8.82
CA SER A 143 21.48 -12.01 -9.19
C SER A 143 20.63 -11.12 -8.27
N SER A 144 21.15 -9.98 -7.87
CA SER A 144 20.41 -9.02 -7.06
C SER A 144 20.32 -7.67 -7.76
N MET A 145 19.10 -7.15 -7.86
CA MET A 145 18.82 -5.82 -8.39
C MET A 145 18.27 -4.94 -7.27
N LYS A 146 18.79 -3.71 -7.18
CA LYS A 146 18.25 -2.67 -6.31
C LYS A 146 17.73 -1.54 -7.17
N GLY A 147 16.67 -0.87 -6.69
CA GLY A 147 16.14 0.28 -7.39
C GLY A 147 15.30 1.15 -6.47
N GLN A 148 14.94 2.31 -6.99
CA GLN A 148 14.06 3.27 -6.35
C GLN A 148 13.00 3.71 -7.34
N ILE A 149 11.77 3.85 -6.87
CA ILE A 149 10.63 4.34 -7.63
C ILE A 149 9.97 5.46 -6.85
N ASN A 150 9.99 6.66 -7.41
CA ASN A 150 9.25 7.79 -6.88
C ASN A 150 7.89 7.85 -7.55
N TYR A 151 6.84 8.18 -6.81
CA TYR A 151 5.48 8.20 -7.32
C TYR A 151 4.66 9.34 -6.71
N VAL A 152 3.63 9.74 -7.44
CA VAL A 152 2.53 10.55 -6.91
C VAL A 152 1.38 9.60 -6.59
N GLY A 153 0.79 9.74 -5.43
CA GLY A 153 -0.34 8.93 -4.99
C GLY A 153 -1.56 9.79 -4.73
N ALA A 154 -2.72 9.28 -5.14
CA ALA A 154 -4.02 9.87 -4.82
C ALA A 154 -5.00 8.76 -4.50
N ASP A 155 -5.76 8.94 -3.42
CA ASP A 155 -6.83 8.04 -3.04
C ASP A 155 -8.10 8.87 -2.81
N ALA A 156 -9.26 8.30 -3.15
CA ALA A 156 -10.58 8.86 -2.86
C ALA A 156 -11.39 7.80 -2.11
N LEU A 157 -12.00 8.20 -1.01
CA LEU A 157 -12.81 7.32 -0.16
C LEU A 157 -14.18 7.94 0.08
N LYS A 158 -15.21 7.10 0.04
CA LYS A 158 -16.59 7.48 0.40
C LYS A 158 -17.13 6.51 1.42
N SER A 159 -17.68 7.04 2.50
CA SER A 159 -18.39 6.26 3.52
C SER A 159 -19.79 5.90 3.05
N TYR A 160 -20.17 4.64 3.22
CA TYR A 160 -21.52 4.16 3.00
C TYR A 160 -21.87 3.15 4.10
N SER A 161 -22.79 3.56 4.99
CA SER A 161 -23.13 2.77 6.18
C SER A 161 -21.89 2.48 7.05
N PHE A 162 -21.60 1.21 7.28
CA PHE A 162 -20.48 0.74 8.12
C PHE A 162 -19.19 0.42 7.33
N LEU A 163 -19.18 0.70 6.02
CA LEU A 163 -18.04 0.47 5.14
C LEU A 163 -17.61 1.77 4.45
N LYS A 164 -16.33 1.87 4.15
CA LYS A 164 -15.77 2.87 3.23
C LYS A 164 -15.33 2.17 1.96
N TYR A 165 -15.70 2.72 0.81
CA TYR A 165 -15.25 2.29 -0.51
C TYR A 165 -14.22 3.28 -1.00
N GLY A 166 -13.15 2.78 -1.57
CA GLY A 166 -12.09 3.64 -2.05
C GLY A 166 -11.50 3.20 -3.38
N ILE A 167 -10.99 4.21 -4.08
CA ILE A 167 -10.15 4.05 -5.25
C ILE A 167 -8.84 4.77 -5.00
N GLY A 168 -7.73 4.12 -5.30
CA GLY A 168 -6.39 4.67 -5.17
C GLY A 168 -5.63 4.63 -6.47
N THR A 169 -4.70 5.54 -6.63
CA THR A 169 -3.75 5.53 -7.75
C THR A 169 -2.33 5.77 -7.26
N ARG A 170 -1.37 5.17 -7.96
CA ARG A 170 0.07 5.43 -7.82
C ARG A 170 0.63 5.64 -9.21
N ILE A 171 1.08 6.86 -9.47
CA ILE A 171 1.55 7.29 -10.80
C ILE A 171 3.07 7.45 -10.75
N HIS A 172 3.75 6.70 -11.60
CA HIS A 172 5.18 6.79 -11.84
C HIS A 172 5.41 6.89 -13.37
N PRO A 173 6.41 7.63 -13.87
CA PRO A 173 6.70 7.66 -15.30
C PRO A 173 6.77 6.26 -15.90
N GLY A 174 5.88 5.98 -16.84
CA GLY A 174 5.77 4.68 -17.51
C GLY A 174 4.90 3.62 -16.84
N ARG A 175 4.45 3.80 -15.59
CA ARG A 175 3.61 2.82 -14.87
C ARG A 175 2.59 3.51 -13.99
N THR A 176 1.33 3.10 -14.12
CA THR A 176 0.25 3.56 -13.25
C THR A 176 -0.44 2.34 -12.65
N LEU A 177 -0.60 2.38 -11.34
CA LEU A 177 -1.39 1.43 -10.59
C LEU A 177 -2.72 2.06 -10.21
N VAL A 178 -3.78 1.27 -10.27
CA VAL A 178 -5.10 1.61 -9.74
C VAL A 178 -5.50 0.55 -8.74
N THR A 179 -6.00 0.97 -7.60
CA THR A 179 -6.47 0.10 -6.53
C THR A 179 -7.94 0.38 -6.28
N PHE A 180 -8.74 -0.67 -6.17
CA PHE A 180 -10.09 -0.62 -5.62
C PHE A 180 -10.06 -1.32 -4.28
N PHE A 181 -10.62 -0.68 -3.24
CA PHE A 181 -10.62 -1.26 -1.91
C PHE A 181 -11.89 -0.96 -1.13
N ILE A 182 -12.17 -1.84 -0.20
CA ILE A 182 -13.23 -1.70 0.78
C ILE A 182 -12.55 -1.70 2.15
N GLN A 183 -12.97 -0.79 3.01
CA GLN A 183 -12.41 -0.59 4.32
C GLN A 183 -13.52 -0.64 5.38
N LYS A 184 -13.23 -1.32 6.48
CA LYS A 184 -14.03 -1.30 7.70
C LYS A 184 -13.23 -0.71 8.83
N GLU A 185 -13.84 0.25 9.51
CA GLU A 185 -13.28 0.86 10.73
C GLU A 185 -14.02 0.29 11.94
N LEU A 186 -13.26 -0.03 12.99
CA LEU A 186 -13.73 -0.67 14.21
C LEU A 186 -13.19 0.08 15.43
N PHE A 187 -14.06 0.30 16.45
CA PHE A 187 -13.78 0.87 17.79
C PHE A 187 -13.17 2.26 17.79
#